data_5e7984c88a1d750403b61b228da463ee
#
_entry.id   5e7984c88a1d750403b61b228da463ee
#
_cell.length_a   1.000
_cell.length_b   1.000
_cell.length_c   1.000
_cell.angle_alpha   90.00
_cell.angle_beta   90.00
_cell.angle_gamma   90.00
#
_symmetry.space_group_name_H-M   'P 1'
#
loop_
_entity.id
_entity.type
_entity.pdbx_description
1 polymer ?
#
loop_
_entity_poly.entity_id
_entity_poly.type
_entity_poly.pdbx_seq_one_letter_code
_entity_poly.pdbx_strand_id
1 'polypeptide(L)'
;MSSLYSKLIDDLMEEISKMEKGAKLPSERQLCDDYKVSRTTVRKALGYLVNSGILYQVQGRGTFVRESNKENLSNYYSFTEQTRKNGKIPKSLVLSFDVRKASPEECEVFEEKEGFKVIAFTRLRLADDLAMMYETSLIPYERFKEIDKKLLESKPLYDIFEEDYKSKIYNIKERFSVSSMTSEVAKTMNLEDKSPCLKIRRLSYDLEDDLIEFTLSYARADLFYY
;
A
#
# COMPACT_ATOMS: atom_id res chain seq x y z
N MET A 1 -13.89 4.83 14.73
CA MET A 1 -15.13 5.07 13.91
C MET A 1 -14.64 5.56 12.57
N SER A 2 -14.95 4.85 11.48
CA SER A 2 -14.61 5.36 10.14
C SER A 2 -15.32 6.69 9.89
N SER A 3 -14.65 7.67 9.32
CA SER A 3 -15.27 8.96 9.00
C SER A 3 -16.37 8.75 7.94
N LEU A 4 -17.39 9.65 7.89
CA LEU A 4 -18.42 9.62 6.82
C LEU A 4 -17.79 9.64 5.41
N TYR A 5 -16.63 10.27 5.30
CA TYR A 5 -15.84 10.34 4.07
C TYR A 5 -15.26 8.96 3.68
N SER A 6 -14.69 8.25 4.65
CA SER A 6 -14.13 6.91 4.49
C SER A 6 -15.22 5.93 4.00
N LYS A 7 -16.35 5.93 4.68
CA LYS A 7 -17.50 5.10 4.31
C LYS A 7 -18.00 5.39 2.90
N LEU A 8 -18.11 6.68 2.53
CA LEU A 8 -18.54 7.08 1.19
C LEU A 8 -17.61 6.55 0.10
N ILE A 9 -16.29 6.58 0.31
CA ILE A 9 -15.33 6.05 -0.66
C ILE A 9 -15.49 4.54 -0.79
N ASP A 10 -15.62 3.80 0.31
CA ASP A 10 -15.82 2.35 0.29
C ASP A 10 -17.10 1.98 -0.46
N ASP A 11 -18.21 2.65 -0.16
CA ASP A 11 -19.50 2.43 -0.83
C ASP A 11 -19.41 2.75 -2.33
N LEU A 12 -18.78 3.86 -2.72
CA LEU A 12 -18.54 4.23 -4.13
C LEU A 12 -17.63 3.22 -4.84
N MET A 13 -16.58 2.74 -4.19
CA MET A 13 -15.70 1.72 -4.75
C MET A 13 -16.45 0.41 -5.01
N GLU A 14 -17.32 -0.01 -4.10
CA GLU A 14 -18.17 -1.19 -4.30
C GLU A 14 -19.14 -1.00 -5.48
N GLU A 15 -19.81 0.15 -5.60
CA GLU A 15 -20.67 0.45 -6.75
C GLU A 15 -19.89 0.48 -8.07
N ILE A 16 -18.75 1.20 -8.11
CA ILE A 16 -17.87 1.30 -9.28
C ILE A 16 -17.41 -0.09 -9.72
N SER A 17 -17.15 -0.99 -8.76
CA SER A 17 -16.74 -2.36 -9.07
C SER A 17 -17.75 -3.15 -9.88
N LYS A 18 -19.03 -2.80 -9.81
CA LYS A 18 -20.16 -3.42 -10.51
C LYS A 18 -20.52 -2.73 -11.83
N MET A 19 -19.93 -1.52 -12.06
CA MET A 19 -20.20 -0.72 -13.24
C MET A 19 -19.31 -1.13 -14.42
N GLU A 20 -19.80 -0.92 -15.65
CA GLU A 20 -19.00 -1.09 -16.85
C GLU A 20 -17.99 0.03 -17.03
N LYS A 21 -16.91 -0.27 -17.74
CA LYS A 21 -15.90 0.72 -18.14
C LYS A 21 -16.53 1.84 -18.95
N GLY A 22 -16.18 3.09 -18.66
CA GLY A 22 -16.78 4.26 -19.29
C GLY A 22 -18.19 4.60 -18.81
N ALA A 23 -18.76 3.82 -17.89
CA ALA A 23 -20.04 4.15 -17.30
C ALA A 23 -19.98 5.48 -16.54
N LYS A 24 -21.06 6.26 -16.65
CA LYS A 24 -21.19 7.55 -15.99
C LYS A 24 -21.70 7.37 -14.58
N LEU A 25 -21.02 7.99 -13.60
CA LEU A 25 -21.50 8.07 -12.22
C LEU A 25 -22.70 9.00 -12.10
N PRO A 26 -23.55 8.82 -11.05
CA PRO A 26 -24.57 9.77 -10.67
C PRO A 26 -23.96 11.18 -10.46
N SER A 27 -24.76 12.22 -10.58
CA SER A 27 -24.32 13.60 -10.35
C SER A 27 -23.92 13.84 -8.89
N GLU A 28 -23.03 14.82 -8.62
CA GLU A 28 -22.67 15.22 -7.25
C GLU A 28 -23.89 15.44 -6.36
N ARG A 29 -24.95 16.06 -6.93
CA ARG A 29 -26.21 16.29 -6.21
C ARG A 29 -26.89 14.98 -5.83
N GLN A 30 -26.99 14.05 -6.78
CA GLN A 30 -27.61 12.75 -6.55
C GLN A 30 -26.84 11.95 -5.51
N LEU A 31 -25.50 11.93 -5.58
CA LEU A 31 -24.65 11.30 -4.57
C LEU A 31 -24.83 11.91 -3.17
N CYS A 32 -25.02 13.24 -3.07
CA CYS A 32 -25.37 13.88 -1.80
C CYS A 32 -26.69 13.37 -1.25
N ASP A 33 -27.69 13.23 -2.13
CA ASP A 33 -29.06 12.81 -1.75
C ASP A 33 -29.08 11.31 -1.39
N ASP A 34 -28.33 10.45 -2.12
CA ASP A 34 -28.29 8.99 -1.93
C ASP A 34 -27.54 8.64 -0.63
N TYR A 35 -26.36 9.22 -0.43
CA TYR A 35 -25.49 8.91 0.71
C TYR A 35 -25.69 9.80 1.94
N LYS A 36 -26.59 10.80 1.89
CA LYS A 36 -26.90 11.74 2.99
C LYS A 36 -25.64 12.47 3.51
N VAL A 37 -24.74 12.86 2.61
CA VAL A 37 -23.48 13.56 2.94
C VAL A 37 -23.42 14.94 2.30
N SER A 38 -22.52 15.78 2.81
CA SER A 38 -22.34 17.13 2.28
C SER A 38 -21.72 17.12 0.86
N ARG A 39 -22.00 18.15 0.08
CA ARG A 39 -21.41 18.36 -1.25
C ARG A 39 -19.88 18.41 -1.19
N THR A 40 -19.33 18.98 -0.13
CA THR A 40 -17.88 19.02 0.10
C THR A 40 -17.31 17.61 0.28
N THR A 41 -18.00 16.75 1.01
CA THR A 41 -17.61 15.34 1.22
C THR A 41 -17.62 14.56 -0.09
N VAL A 42 -18.72 14.70 -0.89
CA VAL A 42 -18.82 14.06 -2.21
C VAL A 42 -17.69 14.52 -3.14
N ARG A 43 -17.42 15.83 -3.21
CA ARG A 43 -16.36 16.38 -4.06
C ARG A 43 -14.97 15.89 -3.68
N LYS A 44 -14.69 15.81 -2.38
CA LYS A 44 -13.43 15.24 -1.88
C LYS A 44 -13.30 13.76 -2.27
N ALA A 45 -14.36 12.97 -2.09
CA ALA A 45 -14.37 11.55 -2.45
C ALA A 45 -14.18 11.33 -3.97
N LEU A 46 -14.92 12.07 -4.80
CA LEU A 46 -14.76 12.00 -6.26
C LEU A 46 -13.37 12.47 -6.71
N GLY A 47 -12.85 13.57 -6.13
CA GLY A 47 -11.50 14.07 -6.40
C GLY A 47 -10.44 13.03 -6.05
N TYR A 48 -10.59 12.34 -4.92
CA TYR A 48 -9.73 11.23 -4.54
C TYR A 48 -9.76 10.10 -5.58
N LEU A 49 -10.95 9.62 -5.97
CA LEU A 49 -11.10 8.53 -6.95
C LEU A 49 -10.58 8.91 -8.35
N VAL A 50 -10.65 10.19 -8.71
CA VAL A 50 -10.05 10.71 -9.95
C VAL A 50 -8.53 10.73 -9.87
N ASN A 51 -7.96 11.23 -8.77
CA ASN A 51 -6.51 11.27 -8.55
C ASN A 51 -5.90 9.86 -8.46
N SER A 52 -6.64 8.91 -7.90
CA SER A 52 -6.26 7.48 -7.86
C SER A 52 -6.45 6.76 -9.21
N GLY A 53 -6.88 7.47 -10.26
CA GLY A 53 -7.05 6.88 -11.58
C GLY A 53 -8.21 5.91 -11.73
N ILE A 54 -9.10 5.80 -10.74
CA ILE A 54 -10.29 4.93 -10.77
C ILE A 54 -11.40 5.58 -11.61
N LEU A 55 -11.50 6.90 -11.50
CA LEU A 55 -12.45 7.72 -12.26
C LEU A 55 -11.71 8.70 -13.17
N TYR A 56 -12.44 9.28 -14.13
CA TYR A 56 -12.01 10.47 -14.86
C TYR A 56 -13.16 11.44 -15.01
N GLN A 57 -12.85 12.73 -15.05
CA GLN A 57 -13.84 13.78 -15.23
C GLN A 57 -13.76 14.37 -16.65
N VAL A 58 -14.93 14.58 -17.24
CA VAL A 58 -15.04 15.33 -18.49
C VAL A 58 -15.85 16.58 -18.19
N GLN A 59 -15.24 17.75 -18.40
CA GLN A 59 -15.86 19.05 -18.13
C GLN A 59 -17.21 19.17 -18.82
N GLY A 60 -18.26 19.53 -18.06
CA GLY A 60 -19.63 19.65 -18.54
C GLY A 60 -20.36 18.33 -18.83
N ARG A 61 -19.68 17.18 -18.78
CA ARG A 61 -20.28 15.87 -19.09
C ARG A 61 -20.44 14.97 -17.86
N GLY A 62 -19.56 15.12 -16.86
CA GLY A 62 -19.64 14.40 -15.59
C GLY A 62 -18.40 13.55 -15.27
N THR A 63 -18.56 12.64 -14.33
CA THR A 63 -17.53 11.70 -13.85
C THR A 63 -17.82 10.30 -14.39
N PHE A 64 -16.78 9.60 -14.83
CA PHE A 64 -16.89 8.31 -15.51
C PHE A 64 -15.90 7.31 -14.94
N VAL A 65 -16.25 6.03 -14.97
CA VAL A 65 -15.38 4.92 -14.59
C VAL A 65 -14.23 4.78 -15.60
N ARG A 66 -13.00 4.81 -15.13
CA ARG A 66 -11.81 4.66 -16.00
C ARG A 66 -11.65 3.20 -16.43
N GLU A 67 -10.96 3.01 -17.53
CA GLU A 67 -10.59 1.70 -18.08
C GLU A 67 -9.46 0.98 -17.30
N SER A 68 -9.14 1.42 -16.10
CA SER A 68 -8.08 0.79 -15.31
C SER A 68 -8.57 -0.46 -14.57
N ASN A 69 -7.65 -1.40 -14.36
CA ASN A 69 -7.92 -2.63 -13.63
C ASN A 69 -8.57 -2.32 -12.28
N LYS A 70 -9.66 -3.03 -11.97
CA LYS A 70 -10.45 -2.95 -10.72
C LYS A 70 -9.68 -3.41 -9.48
N GLU A 71 -8.38 -3.17 -9.44
CA GLU A 71 -7.54 -3.67 -8.36
C GLU A 71 -7.49 -2.64 -7.25
N ASN A 72 -7.90 -3.07 -6.07
CA ASN A 72 -7.61 -2.37 -4.83
C ASN A 72 -6.10 -2.05 -4.81
N LEU A 73 -5.68 -0.81 -4.52
CA LEU A 73 -4.27 -0.43 -4.47
C LEU A 73 -3.47 -1.39 -3.59
N SER A 74 -4.06 -1.85 -2.48
CA SER A 74 -3.45 -2.88 -1.63
C SER A 74 -3.09 -4.14 -2.41
N ASN A 75 -3.94 -4.60 -3.33
CA ASN A 75 -3.70 -5.79 -4.15
C ASN A 75 -2.69 -5.51 -5.26
N TYR A 76 -2.75 -4.32 -5.88
CA TYR A 76 -1.83 -3.95 -6.95
C TYR A 76 -0.39 -3.85 -6.45
N TYR A 77 -0.18 -3.24 -5.29
CA TYR A 77 1.16 -3.06 -4.70
C TYR A 77 1.58 -4.21 -3.75
N SER A 78 0.69 -5.18 -3.49
CA SER A 78 1.02 -6.36 -2.69
C SER A 78 1.94 -7.30 -3.45
N PHE A 79 3.14 -7.53 -2.94
CA PHE A 79 4.04 -8.58 -3.46
C PHE A 79 3.32 -9.94 -3.54
N THR A 80 2.55 -10.27 -2.53
CA THR A 80 1.80 -11.54 -2.43
C THR A 80 0.83 -11.68 -3.59
N GLU A 81 0.00 -10.67 -3.83
CA GLU A 81 -0.98 -10.70 -4.91
C GLU A 81 -0.33 -10.66 -6.31
N GLN A 82 0.70 -9.83 -6.49
CA GLN A 82 1.42 -9.79 -7.76
C GLN A 82 2.10 -11.13 -8.07
N THR A 83 2.68 -11.78 -7.07
CA THR A 83 3.29 -13.10 -7.23
C THR A 83 2.26 -14.15 -7.63
N ARG A 84 1.08 -14.16 -6.99
CA ARG A 84 -0.04 -15.06 -7.33
C ARG A 84 -0.57 -14.83 -8.75
N LYS A 85 -0.72 -13.57 -9.18
CA LYS A 85 -1.14 -13.23 -10.55
C LYS A 85 -0.18 -13.72 -11.61
N ASN A 86 1.11 -13.74 -11.30
CA ASN A 86 2.13 -14.29 -12.18
C ASN A 86 2.20 -15.84 -12.11
N GLY A 87 1.23 -16.50 -11.48
CA GLY A 87 1.14 -17.96 -11.38
C GLY A 87 2.16 -18.59 -10.44
N LYS A 88 2.79 -17.79 -9.56
CA LYS A 88 3.82 -18.25 -8.63
C LYS A 88 3.29 -18.31 -7.20
N ILE A 89 3.94 -19.11 -6.36
CA ILE A 89 3.60 -19.27 -4.95
C ILE A 89 4.38 -18.24 -4.13
N PRO A 90 3.71 -17.23 -3.51
CA PRO A 90 4.37 -16.25 -2.66
C PRO A 90 4.69 -16.85 -1.30
N LYS A 91 5.87 -16.51 -0.77
CA LYS A 91 6.30 -16.83 0.57
C LYS A 91 7.02 -15.66 1.20
N SER A 92 6.87 -15.46 2.49
CA SER A 92 7.56 -14.42 3.26
C SER A 92 8.19 -15.03 4.49
N LEU A 93 9.48 -14.79 4.66
CA LEU A 93 10.22 -15.17 5.86
C LEU A 93 10.52 -13.90 6.65
N VAL A 94 10.06 -13.83 7.92
CA VAL A 94 10.38 -12.70 8.81
C VAL A 94 11.76 -12.92 9.41
N LEU A 95 12.73 -12.16 8.91
CA LEU A 95 14.14 -12.25 9.32
C LEU A 95 14.41 -11.55 10.65
N SER A 96 13.76 -10.40 10.85
CA SER A 96 13.86 -9.62 12.10
C SER A 96 12.52 -8.97 12.43
N PHE A 97 12.30 -8.73 13.72
CA PHE A 97 11.14 -8.01 14.25
C PHE A 97 11.57 -7.30 15.53
N ASP A 98 11.32 -6.01 15.63
CA ASP A 98 11.66 -5.20 16.79
C ASP A 98 10.64 -4.07 17.00
N VAL A 99 10.37 -3.74 18.26
CA VAL A 99 9.59 -2.57 18.66
C VAL A 99 10.54 -1.59 19.33
N ARG A 100 10.80 -0.48 18.67
CA ARG A 100 11.82 0.48 19.10
C ARG A 100 11.43 1.93 18.88
N LYS A 101 12.18 2.85 19.45
CA LYS A 101 12.10 4.25 19.07
C LYS A 101 12.60 4.42 17.62
N ALA A 102 11.92 5.28 16.89
CA ALA A 102 12.34 5.68 15.55
C ALA A 102 13.65 6.49 15.61
N SER A 103 14.50 6.35 14.58
CA SER A 103 15.66 7.23 14.41
C SER A 103 15.22 8.65 14.04
N PRO A 104 16.10 9.67 14.13
CA PRO A 104 15.77 11.01 13.70
C PRO A 104 15.25 11.07 12.23
N GLU A 105 15.91 10.31 11.32
CA GLU A 105 15.52 10.25 9.91
C GLU A 105 14.16 9.55 9.72
N GLU A 106 13.85 8.55 10.54
CA GLU A 106 12.56 7.86 10.54
C GLU A 106 11.46 8.77 11.09
N CYS A 107 11.76 9.55 12.15
CA CYS A 107 10.83 10.56 12.65
C CYS A 107 10.50 11.61 11.57
N GLU A 108 11.48 12.08 10.80
CA GLU A 108 11.24 12.98 9.67
C GLU A 108 10.34 12.35 8.62
N VAL A 109 10.53 11.07 8.31
CA VAL A 109 9.69 10.34 7.33
C VAL A 109 8.24 10.27 7.76
N PHE A 110 7.98 10.00 9.06
CA PHE A 110 6.63 9.91 9.63
C PHE A 110 6.07 11.28 10.06
N GLU A 111 6.82 12.37 9.90
CA GLU A 111 6.46 13.71 10.36
C GLU A 111 6.16 13.75 11.88
N GLU A 112 6.91 12.94 12.64
CA GLU A 112 6.74 12.71 14.07
C GLU A 112 7.91 13.24 14.91
N LYS A 113 7.67 13.40 16.21
CA LYS A 113 8.67 13.92 17.16
C LYS A 113 9.57 12.82 17.69
N GLU A 114 10.69 13.25 18.26
CA GLU A 114 11.58 12.37 19.02
C GLU A 114 10.81 11.57 20.10
N GLY A 115 11.08 10.26 20.15
CA GLY A 115 10.37 9.34 21.03
C GLY A 115 9.23 8.57 20.35
N PHE A 116 8.87 8.91 19.11
CA PHE A 116 7.98 8.12 18.31
C PHE A 116 8.45 6.67 18.22
N LYS A 117 7.52 5.72 18.36
CA LYS A 117 7.83 4.29 18.32
C LYS A 117 7.34 3.66 17.04
N VAL A 118 8.14 2.77 16.50
CA VAL A 118 7.83 1.97 15.33
C VAL A 118 7.94 0.48 15.62
N ILE A 119 7.16 -0.31 14.91
CA ILE A 119 7.44 -1.72 14.68
C ILE A 119 8.31 -1.78 13.43
N ALA A 120 9.54 -2.26 13.58
CA ALA A 120 10.49 -2.45 12.49
C ALA A 120 10.63 -3.95 12.21
N PHE A 121 10.42 -4.38 10.99
CA PHE A 121 10.58 -5.78 10.62
C PHE A 121 11.16 -5.93 9.22
N THR A 122 11.97 -6.97 9.06
CA THR A 122 12.60 -7.30 7.78
C THR A 122 12.08 -8.63 7.29
N ARG A 123 11.72 -8.69 6.01
CA ARG A 123 11.22 -9.89 5.36
C ARG A 123 12.05 -10.23 4.12
N LEU A 124 12.29 -11.53 3.93
CA LEU A 124 12.69 -12.06 2.64
C LEU A 124 11.44 -12.53 1.90
N ARG A 125 11.21 -11.94 0.72
CA ARG A 125 10.03 -12.22 -0.11
C ARG A 125 10.44 -13.17 -1.22
N LEU A 126 9.75 -14.30 -1.31
CA LEU A 126 10.08 -15.36 -2.27
C LEU A 126 8.90 -15.61 -3.22
N ALA A 127 9.25 -16.01 -4.43
CA ALA A 127 8.33 -16.54 -5.44
C ALA A 127 8.85 -17.93 -5.88
N ASP A 128 8.08 -18.99 -5.65
CA ASP A 128 8.50 -20.39 -5.88
C ASP A 128 9.85 -20.72 -5.21
N ASP A 129 10.01 -20.32 -3.93
CA ASP A 129 11.24 -20.44 -3.14
C ASP A 129 12.46 -19.64 -3.65
N LEU A 130 12.32 -18.88 -4.72
CA LEU A 130 13.35 -17.96 -5.20
C LEU A 130 13.25 -16.62 -4.50
N ALA A 131 14.33 -16.17 -3.87
CA ALA A 131 14.40 -14.85 -3.23
C ALA A 131 14.28 -13.73 -4.27
N MET A 132 13.22 -12.95 -4.18
CA MET A 132 12.90 -11.85 -5.10
C MET A 132 13.22 -10.47 -4.52
N MET A 133 13.01 -10.30 -3.20
CA MET A 133 13.14 -9.01 -2.55
C MET A 133 13.51 -9.17 -1.07
N TYR A 134 14.43 -8.34 -0.62
CA TYR A 134 14.73 -8.10 0.80
C TYR A 134 14.08 -6.77 1.19
N GLU A 135 13.16 -6.81 2.15
CA GLU A 135 12.27 -5.70 2.46
C GLU A 135 12.27 -5.38 3.94
N THR A 136 12.54 -4.14 4.31
CA THR A 136 12.39 -3.64 5.67
C THR A 136 11.21 -2.66 5.72
N SER A 137 10.23 -2.95 6.57
CA SER A 137 9.07 -2.12 6.81
C SER A 137 9.09 -1.53 8.20
N LEU A 138 8.63 -0.29 8.31
CA LEU A 138 8.37 0.43 9.55
C LEU A 138 6.90 0.82 9.57
N ILE A 139 6.22 0.55 10.67
CA ILE A 139 4.82 0.94 10.90
C ILE A 139 4.68 1.61 12.27
N PRO A 140 3.75 2.56 12.46
CA PRO A 140 3.51 3.24 13.73
C PRO A 140 3.10 2.25 14.83
N TYR A 141 3.89 2.14 15.90
CA TYR A 141 3.61 1.19 16.99
C TYR A 141 2.28 1.47 17.66
N GLU A 142 1.96 2.71 17.98
CA GLU A 142 0.73 3.06 18.72
C GLU A 142 -0.54 2.66 17.95
N ARG A 143 -0.48 2.65 16.64
CA ARG A 143 -1.59 2.28 15.76
C ARG A 143 -1.74 0.76 15.60
N PHE A 144 -0.63 0.02 15.61
CA PHE A 144 -0.57 -1.39 15.22
C PHE A 144 0.01 -2.30 16.31
N LYS A 145 -0.29 -2.03 17.57
CA LYS A 145 0.34 -2.67 18.76
C LYS A 145 0.27 -4.20 18.79
N GLU A 146 -0.80 -4.77 18.25
CA GLU A 146 -1.04 -6.22 18.29
C GLU A 146 -0.34 -6.97 17.15
N ILE A 147 0.34 -6.25 16.24
CA ILE A 147 1.13 -6.90 15.19
C ILE A 147 2.41 -7.43 15.82
N ASP A 148 2.57 -8.73 15.76
CA ASP A 148 3.77 -9.44 16.17
C ASP A 148 4.40 -10.24 14.99
N LYS A 149 5.54 -10.86 15.26
CA LYS A 149 6.23 -11.69 14.28
C LYS A 149 5.35 -12.84 13.77
N LYS A 150 4.61 -13.49 14.66
CA LYS A 150 3.78 -14.65 14.34
C LYS A 150 2.64 -14.28 13.39
N LEU A 151 2.02 -13.13 13.62
CA LEU A 151 0.96 -12.62 12.75
C LEU A 151 1.51 -12.30 11.35
N LEU A 152 2.69 -11.66 11.25
CA LEU A 152 3.35 -11.36 9.97
C LEU A 152 3.82 -12.59 9.20
N GLU A 153 4.08 -13.71 9.88
CA GLU A 153 4.40 -15.00 9.27
C GLU A 153 3.16 -15.73 8.75
N SER A 154 2.00 -15.49 9.34
CA SER A 154 0.75 -16.19 9.02
C SER A 154 -0.12 -15.47 7.99
N LYS A 155 -0.01 -14.13 7.85
CA LYS A 155 -0.92 -13.31 7.08
C LYS A 155 -0.18 -12.17 6.38
N PRO A 156 -0.55 -11.82 5.13
CA PRO A 156 0.01 -10.65 4.45
C PRO A 156 -0.27 -9.35 5.22
N LEU A 157 0.71 -8.45 5.27
CA LEU A 157 0.60 -7.19 6.04
C LEU A 157 -0.63 -6.35 5.66
N TYR A 158 -0.93 -6.25 4.35
CA TYR A 158 -2.05 -5.42 3.90
C TYR A 158 -3.41 -6.04 4.25
N ASP A 159 -3.48 -7.38 4.31
CA ASP A 159 -4.67 -8.07 4.82
C ASP A 159 -4.83 -7.84 6.34
N ILE A 160 -3.72 -7.81 7.10
CA ILE A 160 -3.73 -7.44 8.52
C ILE A 160 -4.27 -6.01 8.68
N PHE A 161 -3.75 -5.05 7.93
CA PHE A 161 -4.23 -3.67 7.99
C PHE A 161 -5.73 -3.58 7.71
N GLU A 162 -6.21 -4.23 6.66
CA GLU A 162 -7.61 -4.12 6.24
C GLU A 162 -8.56 -4.88 7.17
N GLU A 163 -8.26 -6.13 7.49
CA GLU A 163 -9.17 -7.01 8.21
C GLU A 163 -9.14 -6.79 9.73
N ASP A 164 -7.94 -6.62 10.31
CA ASP A 164 -7.78 -6.58 11.76
C ASP A 164 -7.84 -5.13 12.28
N TYR A 165 -7.34 -4.16 11.51
CA TYR A 165 -7.28 -2.75 11.93
C TYR A 165 -8.26 -1.82 11.20
N LYS A 166 -9.00 -2.32 10.20
CA LYS A 166 -9.88 -1.50 9.35
C LYS A 166 -9.15 -0.30 8.70
N SER A 167 -7.86 -0.48 8.45
CA SER A 167 -6.98 0.52 7.88
C SER A 167 -6.58 0.08 6.47
N LYS A 168 -7.18 0.71 5.46
CA LYS A 168 -6.85 0.44 4.05
C LYS A 168 -5.79 1.40 3.56
N ILE A 169 -4.98 0.92 2.61
CA ILE A 169 -4.06 1.77 1.87
C ILE A 169 -4.81 2.43 0.72
N TYR A 170 -4.79 3.77 0.70
CA TYR A 170 -5.47 4.58 -0.30
C TYR A 170 -4.53 5.35 -1.22
N ASN A 171 -3.29 5.58 -0.77
CA ASN A 171 -2.30 6.27 -1.57
C ASN A 171 -0.92 5.66 -1.33
N ILE A 172 -0.15 5.51 -2.39
CA ILE A 172 1.22 5.00 -2.34
C ILE A 172 2.12 5.94 -3.13
N LYS A 173 3.23 6.34 -2.50
CA LYS A 173 4.30 7.08 -3.16
C LYS A 173 5.54 6.20 -3.22
N GLU A 174 6.03 5.95 -4.42
CA GLU A 174 7.24 5.15 -4.62
C GLU A 174 8.35 5.95 -5.29
N ARG A 175 9.56 5.63 -4.88
CA ARG A 175 10.78 6.12 -5.53
C ARG A 175 11.68 4.94 -5.83
N PHE A 176 12.03 4.79 -7.10
CA PHE A 176 12.92 3.75 -7.60
C PHE A 176 14.30 4.32 -7.87
N SER A 177 15.33 3.52 -7.57
CA SER A 177 16.70 3.84 -7.94
C SER A 177 17.49 2.56 -8.21
N VAL A 178 18.38 2.60 -9.17
CA VAL A 178 19.34 1.54 -9.41
C VAL A 178 20.41 1.61 -8.31
N SER A 179 20.75 0.46 -7.74
CA SER A 179 21.72 0.34 -6.65
C SER A 179 22.43 -1.02 -6.73
N SER A 180 23.41 -1.23 -5.86
CA SER A 180 24.01 -2.54 -5.60
C SER A 180 23.59 -3.02 -4.23
N MET A 181 23.39 -4.31 -4.07
CA MET A 181 23.09 -4.92 -2.77
C MET A 181 24.31 -4.81 -1.85
N THR A 182 24.04 -4.63 -0.56
CA THR A 182 25.09 -4.81 0.45
C THR A 182 25.47 -6.30 0.56
N SER A 183 26.64 -6.60 1.06
CA SER A 183 27.11 -8.01 1.22
C SER A 183 26.14 -8.84 2.05
N GLU A 184 25.51 -8.24 3.09
CA GLU A 184 24.51 -8.90 3.93
C GLU A 184 23.23 -9.23 3.14
N VAL A 185 22.70 -8.27 2.41
CA VAL A 185 21.49 -8.45 1.59
C VAL A 185 21.73 -9.49 0.49
N ALA A 186 22.85 -9.37 -0.23
CA ALA A 186 23.21 -10.30 -1.30
C ALA A 186 23.34 -11.75 -0.76
N LYS A 187 24.04 -11.93 0.36
CA LYS A 187 24.18 -13.23 1.04
C LYS A 187 22.81 -13.79 1.45
N THR A 188 21.93 -12.98 2.02
CA THR A 188 20.58 -13.39 2.46
C THR A 188 19.72 -13.82 1.27
N MET A 189 19.88 -13.17 0.13
CA MET A 189 19.17 -13.47 -1.10
C MET A 189 19.84 -14.57 -1.96
N ASN A 190 20.95 -15.15 -1.47
CA ASN A 190 21.77 -16.13 -2.20
C ASN A 190 22.27 -15.60 -3.56
N LEU A 191 22.79 -14.38 -3.56
CA LEU A 191 23.34 -13.67 -4.70
C LEU A 191 24.80 -13.30 -4.44
N GLU A 192 25.51 -12.96 -5.52
CA GLU A 192 26.89 -12.45 -5.45
C GLU A 192 26.93 -11.07 -4.75
N ASP A 193 28.03 -10.79 -4.06
CA ASP A 193 28.25 -9.49 -3.44
C ASP A 193 28.13 -8.36 -4.48
N LYS A 194 27.51 -7.26 -4.06
CA LYS A 194 27.23 -6.09 -4.93
C LYS A 194 26.37 -6.39 -6.16
N SER A 195 25.62 -7.50 -6.17
CA SER A 195 24.64 -7.76 -7.23
C SER A 195 23.77 -6.51 -7.48
N PRO A 196 23.51 -6.15 -8.75
CA PRO A 196 22.65 -5.02 -9.08
C PRO A 196 21.23 -5.24 -8.59
N CYS A 197 20.61 -4.21 -8.07
CA CYS A 197 19.25 -4.26 -7.55
C CYS A 197 18.45 -3.00 -7.90
N LEU A 198 17.14 -3.14 -7.88
CA LEU A 198 16.22 -2.04 -7.82
C LEU A 198 15.96 -1.72 -6.34
N LYS A 199 16.41 -0.56 -5.89
CA LYS A 199 16.10 -0.04 -4.54
C LYS A 199 14.79 0.72 -4.61
N ILE A 200 13.81 0.29 -3.81
CA ILE A 200 12.46 0.86 -3.79
C ILE A 200 12.22 1.46 -2.42
N ARG A 201 11.89 2.75 -2.39
CA ARG A 201 11.40 3.44 -1.20
C ARG A 201 9.91 3.70 -1.39
N ARG A 202 9.08 3.14 -0.49
CA ARG A 202 7.62 3.24 -0.54
C ARG A 202 7.09 3.90 0.70
N LEU A 203 6.11 4.77 0.52
CA LEU A 203 5.30 5.39 1.58
C LEU A 203 3.86 5.03 1.29
N SER A 204 3.21 4.34 2.22
CA SER A 204 1.82 3.91 2.11
C SER A 204 0.96 4.70 3.08
N TYR A 205 -0.05 5.38 2.56
CA TYR A 205 -0.94 6.27 3.30
C TYR A 205 -2.35 5.70 3.35
N ASP A 206 -3.04 5.95 4.44
CA ASP A 206 -4.46 5.65 4.55
C ASP A 206 -5.35 6.77 3.99
N LEU A 207 -6.66 6.66 4.23
CA LEU A 207 -7.65 7.60 3.72
C LEU A 207 -7.56 8.99 4.35
N GLU A 208 -7.10 9.07 5.58
CA GLU A 208 -6.86 10.31 6.31
C GLU A 208 -5.54 10.99 5.89
N ASP A 209 -4.82 10.41 4.92
CA ASP A 209 -3.48 10.82 4.46
C ASP A 209 -2.39 10.63 5.54
N ASP A 210 -2.66 9.76 6.53
CA ASP A 210 -1.69 9.36 7.53
C ASP A 210 -0.73 8.31 6.95
N LEU A 211 0.57 8.48 7.18
CA LEU A 211 1.58 7.50 6.79
C LEU A 211 1.50 6.27 7.72
N ILE A 212 1.06 5.15 7.18
CA ILE A 212 0.87 3.90 7.93
C ILE A 212 1.99 2.87 7.71
N GLU A 213 2.75 3.01 6.62
CA GLU A 213 3.92 2.18 6.36
C GLU A 213 4.99 2.94 5.59
N PHE A 214 6.22 2.81 6.03
CA PHE A 214 7.41 3.15 5.26
C PHE A 214 8.20 1.88 4.97
N THR A 215 8.54 1.65 3.70
CA THR A 215 9.26 0.45 3.28
C THR A 215 10.49 0.81 2.47
N LEU A 216 11.57 0.10 2.75
CA LEU A 216 12.79 0.10 1.96
C LEU A 216 13.06 -1.31 1.47
N SER A 217 13.08 -1.50 0.15
CA SER A 217 13.26 -2.80 -0.47
C SER A 217 14.45 -2.82 -1.43
N TYR A 218 15.10 -3.98 -1.50
CA TYR A 218 16.11 -4.32 -2.49
C TYR A 218 15.59 -5.51 -3.31
N ALA A 219 15.13 -5.23 -4.52
CA ALA A 219 14.58 -6.23 -5.44
C ALA A 219 15.62 -6.67 -6.47
N ARG A 220 15.57 -7.91 -6.90
CA ARG A 220 16.42 -8.44 -7.95
C ARG A 220 16.20 -7.70 -9.26
N ALA A 221 17.24 -7.08 -9.81
CA ALA A 221 17.13 -6.30 -11.06
C ALA A 221 16.93 -7.18 -12.31
N ASP A 222 17.31 -8.46 -12.24
CA ASP A 222 17.23 -9.43 -13.33
C ASP A 222 15.87 -10.11 -13.46
N LEU A 223 15.02 -10.06 -12.43
CA LEU A 223 13.74 -10.76 -12.38
C LEU A 223 12.55 -9.87 -12.00
N PHE A 224 12.79 -8.60 -11.72
CA PHE A 224 11.74 -7.69 -11.31
C PHE A 224 11.19 -6.95 -12.53
N TYR A 225 9.92 -7.14 -12.82
CA TYR A 225 9.19 -6.46 -13.89
C TYR A 225 8.12 -5.56 -13.27
N TYR A 226 7.98 -4.36 -13.82
CA TYR A 226 6.95 -3.38 -13.49
C TYR A 226 5.92 -3.29 -14.60
#